data_65c724169a09b4e10c23300e521954cc
#
_entry.id   65c724169a09b4e10c23300e521954cc
#
_cell.length_a   1.000
_cell.length_b   1.000
_cell.length_c   1.000
_cell.angle_alpha   90.00
_cell.angle_beta   90.00
_cell.angle_gamma   90.00
#
_symmetry.space_group_name_H-M   'P 1'
#
loop_
_entity.id
_entity.type
_entity.pdbx_description
1 polymer ?
#
loop_
_entity_poly.entity_id
_entity_poly.type
_entity_poly.pdbx_seq_one_letter_code
_entity_poly.pdbx_strand_id
1 'polypeptide(L)'
;MIELVARHLGEQQVQEITIANRTQERASELAAAVGGRGISLEELPVALESADILISCTAAPLPILGKGMVERALKKRRHRPMFMVDIAVPRDIEPEVGELDDVYLYTVDHLQEAIQENVRARQQAAQEASELIRDAIVRHRRQRREQDAVKVLRDYREQRTSMAESELEKALQQLRNGGDAEQVLRKFQHSLVNKWL
;
A
#
# COMPACT_ATOMS: atom_id res chain seq x y z
N MET A 1 -12.50 13.51 21.15
CA MET A 1 -11.87 13.55 19.80
C MET A 1 -10.53 14.26 19.85
N ILE A 2 -10.42 15.48 20.37
CA ILE A 2 -9.16 16.24 20.42
C ILE A 2 -8.04 15.54 21.20
N GLU A 3 -8.36 14.80 22.27
CA GLU A 3 -7.39 14.02 23.02
C GLU A 3 -6.68 12.95 22.17
N LEU A 4 -7.42 12.29 21.27
CA LEU A 4 -6.86 11.31 20.34
C LEU A 4 -5.91 11.98 19.34
N VAL A 5 -6.31 13.16 18.81
CA VAL A 5 -5.49 13.96 17.90
C VAL A 5 -4.20 14.41 18.60
N ALA A 6 -4.30 14.93 19.82
CA ALA A 6 -3.14 15.38 20.59
C ALA A 6 -2.13 14.23 20.86
N ARG A 7 -2.61 13.03 21.22
CA ARG A 7 -1.74 11.85 21.37
C ARG A 7 -1.03 11.49 20.07
N HIS A 8 -1.78 11.45 18.97
CA HIS A 8 -1.20 11.08 17.68
C HIS A 8 -0.14 12.07 17.22
N LEU A 9 -0.35 13.36 17.45
CA LEU A 9 0.65 14.38 17.18
C LEU A 9 1.89 14.23 18.07
N GLY A 10 1.71 13.88 19.35
CA GLY A 10 2.83 13.61 20.25
C GLY A 10 3.72 12.46 19.77
N GLU A 11 3.13 11.41 19.16
CA GLU A 11 3.86 10.29 18.57
C GLU A 11 4.66 10.67 17.31
N GLN A 12 4.28 11.77 16.63
CA GLN A 12 4.92 12.24 15.39
C GLN A 12 6.11 13.20 15.61
N GLN A 13 6.65 13.26 16.82
CA GLN A 13 7.82 14.10 17.16
C GLN A 13 7.61 15.61 16.85
N VAL A 14 6.41 16.11 17.07
CA VAL A 14 6.12 17.55 16.98
C VAL A 14 6.94 18.29 18.06
N GLN A 15 7.56 19.42 17.70
CA GLN A 15 8.48 20.14 18.59
C GLN A 15 7.79 20.71 19.84
N GLU A 16 6.60 21.28 19.68
CA GLU A 16 5.82 21.87 20.77
C GLU A 16 4.32 21.63 20.54
N ILE A 17 3.62 21.19 21.57
CA ILE A 17 2.16 21.05 21.58
C ILE A 17 1.60 22.00 22.61
N THR A 18 0.79 22.95 22.19
CA THR A 18 0.05 23.86 23.06
C THR A 18 -1.42 23.49 23.03
N ILE A 19 -2.03 23.26 24.18
CA ILE A 19 -3.45 22.92 24.32
C ILE A 19 -4.20 24.07 24.98
N ALA A 20 -5.15 24.64 24.25
CA ALA A 20 -6.04 25.69 24.75
C ALA A 20 -7.39 25.13 25.13
N ASN A 21 -7.90 25.48 26.29
CA ASN A 21 -9.24 25.13 26.73
C ASN A 21 -9.85 26.30 27.52
N ARG A 22 -11.20 26.38 27.59
CA ARG A 22 -11.92 27.30 28.44
C ARG A 22 -11.57 27.10 29.92
N THR A 23 -11.32 25.86 30.32
CA THR A 23 -10.93 25.46 31.67
C THR A 23 -9.44 25.15 31.67
N GLN A 24 -8.67 25.99 32.38
CA GLN A 24 -7.20 25.89 32.48
C GLN A 24 -6.72 24.54 32.99
N GLU A 25 -7.42 23.97 33.97
CA GLU A 25 -7.09 22.67 34.57
C GLU A 25 -7.17 21.56 33.53
N ARG A 26 -8.24 21.54 32.70
CA ARG A 26 -8.38 20.57 31.61
C ARG A 26 -7.32 20.73 30.51
N ALA A 27 -6.94 21.98 30.22
CA ALA A 27 -5.85 22.22 29.27
C ALA A 27 -4.54 21.64 29.80
N SER A 28 -4.25 21.85 31.09
CA SER A 28 -3.03 21.37 31.74
C SER A 28 -2.98 19.86 31.87
N GLU A 29 -4.09 19.22 32.21
CA GLU A 29 -4.20 17.76 32.30
C GLU A 29 -3.91 17.08 30.95
N LEU A 30 -4.55 17.56 29.88
CA LEU A 30 -4.34 17.00 28.54
C LEU A 30 -2.94 17.31 28.03
N ALA A 31 -2.42 18.50 28.28
CA ALA A 31 -1.06 18.88 27.91
C ALA A 31 -0.01 17.99 28.58
N ALA A 32 -0.18 17.70 29.88
CA ALA A 32 0.73 16.82 30.62
C ALA A 32 0.76 15.39 30.03
N ALA A 33 -0.37 14.89 29.51
CA ALA A 33 -0.46 13.57 28.91
C ALA A 33 0.32 13.43 27.57
N VAL A 34 0.61 14.55 26.89
CA VAL A 34 1.29 14.60 25.59
C VAL A 34 2.63 15.32 25.64
N GLY A 35 3.08 15.72 26.82
CA GLY A 35 4.34 16.49 27.00
C GLY A 35 4.27 17.92 26.47
N GLY A 36 3.07 18.50 26.42
CA GLY A 36 2.81 19.83 25.91
C GLY A 36 2.58 20.89 27.00
N ARG A 37 2.11 22.07 26.59
CA ARG A 37 1.76 23.19 27.46
C ARG A 37 0.26 23.47 27.40
N GLY A 38 -0.39 23.59 28.58
CA GLY A 38 -1.78 24.03 28.72
C GLY A 38 -1.90 25.54 28.83
N ILE A 39 -2.85 26.16 28.11
CA ILE A 39 -3.16 27.57 28.16
C ILE A 39 -4.67 27.83 28.27
N SER A 40 -5.05 29.02 28.71
CA SER A 40 -6.42 29.47 28.63
C SER A 40 -6.79 29.94 27.21
N LEU A 41 -8.09 30.08 26.91
CA LEU A 41 -8.52 30.66 25.63
C LEU A 41 -8.16 32.15 25.50
N GLU A 42 -7.94 32.85 26.60
CA GLU A 42 -7.50 34.27 26.61
C GLU A 42 -6.07 34.41 26.09
N GLU A 43 -5.22 33.38 26.25
CA GLU A 43 -3.84 33.36 25.76
C GLU A 43 -3.74 32.89 24.30
N LEU A 44 -4.86 32.41 23.72
CA LEU A 44 -4.88 31.88 22.34
C LEU A 44 -4.34 32.89 21.29
N PRO A 45 -4.65 34.20 21.33
CA PRO A 45 -4.10 35.16 20.36
C PRO A 45 -2.57 35.20 20.36
N VAL A 46 -1.94 35.03 21.52
CA VAL A 46 -0.48 35.01 21.65
C VAL A 46 0.09 33.69 21.17
N ALA A 47 -0.56 32.57 21.49
CA ALA A 47 -0.15 31.26 21.05
C ALA A 47 -0.17 31.11 19.51
N LEU A 48 -1.13 31.73 18.84
CA LEU A 48 -1.21 31.75 17.37
C LEU A 48 0.00 32.41 16.69
N GLU A 49 0.74 33.27 17.39
CA GLU A 49 1.91 33.92 16.82
C GLU A 49 3.06 32.97 16.55
N SER A 50 3.10 31.79 17.22
CA SER A 50 4.13 30.76 17.05
C SER A 50 3.61 29.47 16.43
N ALA A 51 2.30 29.21 16.48
CA ALA A 51 1.72 27.95 16.01
C ALA A 51 1.74 27.85 14.49
N ASP A 52 2.30 26.78 13.94
CA ASP A 52 2.27 26.48 12.49
C ASP A 52 1.04 25.68 12.11
N ILE A 53 0.52 24.87 13.04
CA ILE A 53 -0.70 24.06 12.87
C ILE A 53 -1.66 24.38 14.00
N LEU A 54 -2.93 24.62 13.68
CA LEU A 54 -4.01 24.74 14.65
C LEU A 54 -5.09 23.72 14.35
N ILE A 55 -5.55 23.01 15.40
CA ILE A 55 -6.66 22.07 15.29
C ILE A 55 -7.71 22.47 16.32
N SER A 56 -8.92 22.79 15.87
CA SER A 56 -10.05 23.13 16.74
C SER A 56 -11.09 22.02 16.78
N CYS A 57 -11.62 21.77 17.96
CA CYS A 57 -12.60 20.72 18.23
C CYS A 57 -13.39 21.04 19.49
N THR A 58 -14.10 22.16 19.50
CA THR A 58 -14.95 22.51 20.65
C THR A 58 -16.43 22.33 20.34
N ALA A 59 -17.29 22.52 21.32
CA ALA A 59 -18.74 22.55 21.15
C ALA A 59 -19.26 23.98 21.40
N ALA A 60 -18.46 25.00 21.08
CA ALA A 60 -18.85 26.37 21.24
C ALA A 60 -20.00 26.73 20.28
N PRO A 61 -21.03 27.45 20.72
CA PRO A 61 -22.14 27.81 19.85
C PRO A 61 -21.77 28.90 18.82
N LEU A 62 -20.67 29.61 19.04
CA LEU A 62 -20.15 30.68 18.18
C LEU A 62 -18.66 30.41 17.88
N PRO A 63 -18.17 30.83 16.71
CA PRO A 63 -16.74 30.73 16.38
C PRO A 63 -15.85 31.38 17.45
N ILE A 64 -14.78 30.72 17.80
CA ILE A 64 -13.77 31.19 18.77
C ILE A 64 -12.66 31.95 18.06
N LEU A 65 -12.40 31.58 16.79
CA LEU A 65 -11.33 32.14 15.96
C LEU A 65 -11.92 32.97 14.83
N GLY A 66 -11.88 34.30 15.02
CA GLY A 66 -12.32 35.25 14.01
C GLY A 66 -11.19 35.72 13.10
N LYS A 67 -11.54 36.17 11.87
CA LYS A 67 -10.60 36.66 10.85
C LYS A 67 -9.62 37.69 11.41
N GLY A 68 -10.10 38.66 12.18
CA GLY A 68 -9.25 39.72 12.73
C GLY A 68 -8.22 39.22 13.76
N MET A 69 -8.48 38.15 14.47
CA MET A 69 -7.51 37.53 15.38
C MET A 69 -6.39 36.84 14.60
N VAL A 70 -6.74 36.02 13.61
CA VAL A 70 -5.78 35.30 12.78
C VAL A 70 -4.93 36.26 11.96
N GLU A 71 -5.52 37.29 11.37
CA GLU A 71 -4.79 38.33 10.61
C GLU A 71 -3.73 39.04 11.47
N ARG A 72 -4.05 39.38 12.73
CA ARG A 72 -3.05 39.96 13.66
C ARG A 72 -1.92 38.99 13.96
N ALA A 73 -2.21 37.71 14.15
CA ALA A 73 -1.20 36.68 14.37
C ALA A 73 -0.30 36.53 13.14
N LEU A 74 -0.86 36.46 11.93
CA LEU A 74 -0.10 36.39 10.68
C LEU A 74 0.88 37.55 10.49
N LYS A 75 0.47 38.78 10.77
CA LYS A 75 1.36 39.94 10.72
C LYS A 75 2.55 39.80 11.66
N LYS A 76 2.34 39.29 12.89
CA LYS A 76 3.42 39.04 13.84
C LYS A 76 4.31 37.88 13.44
N ARG A 77 3.75 36.88 12.79
CA ARG A 77 4.46 35.73 12.19
C ARG A 77 5.25 36.08 10.93
N ARG A 78 5.20 37.32 10.46
CA ARG A 78 5.80 37.79 9.19
C ARG A 78 5.28 36.95 8.00
N HIS A 79 3.99 36.70 7.98
CA HIS A 79 3.31 35.98 6.92
C HIS A 79 3.80 34.54 6.72
N ARG A 80 4.33 33.88 7.77
CA ARG A 80 4.57 32.44 7.71
C ARG A 80 3.22 31.73 7.62
N PRO A 81 3.06 30.78 6.68
CA PRO A 81 1.80 30.06 6.51
C PRO A 81 1.33 29.35 7.77
N MET A 82 0.01 29.26 7.94
CA MET A 82 -0.65 28.56 9.04
C MET A 82 -1.62 27.53 8.49
N PHE A 83 -1.49 26.31 8.96
CA PHE A 83 -2.40 25.22 8.63
C PHE A 83 -3.46 25.11 9.73
N MET A 84 -4.74 25.25 9.36
CA MET A 84 -5.85 25.25 10.31
C MET A 84 -6.83 24.13 9.98
N VAL A 85 -7.20 23.32 10.97
CA VAL A 85 -8.15 22.23 10.83
C VAL A 85 -9.30 22.42 11.81
N ASP A 86 -10.49 22.67 11.29
CA ASP A 86 -11.71 22.82 12.08
C ASP A 86 -12.52 21.51 12.02
N ILE A 87 -12.48 20.73 13.10
CA ILE A 87 -13.27 19.52 13.27
C ILE A 87 -14.44 19.68 14.24
N ALA A 88 -14.77 20.94 14.57
CA ALA A 88 -15.88 21.28 15.46
C ALA A 88 -17.23 21.29 14.73
N VAL A 89 -18.27 20.94 15.45
CA VAL A 89 -19.67 21.11 15.03
C VAL A 89 -20.46 21.71 16.19
N PRO A 90 -20.91 22.97 16.11
CA PRO A 90 -20.70 23.97 15.05
C PRO A 90 -19.23 24.34 14.85
N ARG A 91 -18.90 25.07 13.77
CA ARG A 91 -17.54 25.49 13.45
C ARG A 91 -16.96 26.44 14.48
N ASP A 92 -15.71 26.22 14.85
CA ASP A 92 -14.94 27.07 15.76
C ASP A 92 -14.23 28.22 15.05
N ILE A 93 -14.02 28.12 13.74
CA ILE A 93 -13.28 29.07 12.91
C ILE A 93 -14.24 29.77 11.94
N GLU A 94 -14.21 31.08 11.88
CA GLU A 94 -14.98 31.84 10.90
C GLU A 94 -14.57 31.48 9.47
N PRO A 95 -15.52 31.25 8.54
CA PRO A 95 -15.21 30.91 7.14
C PRO A 95 -14.29 31.90 6.45
N GLU A 96 -14.40 33.17 6.80
CA GLU A 96 -13.60 34.30 6.26
C GLU A 96 -12.10 34.20 6.61
N VAL A 97 -11.73 33.35 7.57
CA VAL A 97 -10.33 33.02 7.87
C VAL A 97 -9.67 32.31 6.70
N GLY A 98 -10.43 31.49 5.99
CA GLY A 98 -9.95 30.78 4.80
C GLY A 98 -9.69 31.66 3.58
N GLU A 99 -10.10 32.97 3.63
CA GLU A 99 -9.81 33.93 2.57
C GLU A 99 -8.42 34.60 2.74
N LEU A 100 -7.72 34.34 3.85
CA LEU A 100 -6.40 34.91 4.11
C LEU A 100 -5.33 34.12 3.33
N ASP A 101 -4.47 34.81 2.57
CA ASP A 101 -3.49 34.20 1.66
C ASP A 101 -2.52 33.20 2.34
N ASP A 102 -2.23 33.44 3.63
CA ASP A 102 -1.28 32.64 4.39
C ASP A 102 -1.97 31.56 5.29
N VAL A 103 -3.26 31.29 5.05
CA VAL A 103 -4.04 30.28 5.80
C VAL A 103 -4.53 29.18 4.91
N TYR A 104 -4.28 27.95 5.33
CA TYR A 104 -4.86 26.74 4.75
C TYR A 104 -5.90 26.18 5.71
N LEU A 105 -7.17 26.57 5.50
CA LEU A 105 -8.28 26.14 6.35
C LEU A 105 -8.95 24.87 5.81
N TYR A 106 -8.92 23.80 6.59
CA TYR A 106 -9.60 22.55 6.31
C TYR A 106 -10.71 22.31 7.32
N THR A 107 -11.85 21.85 6.84
CA THR A 107 -13.00 21.43 7.65
C THR A 107 -13.17 19.92 7.63
N VAL A 108 -14.07 19.39 8.46
CA VAL A 108 -14.43 17.95 8.45
C VAL A 108 -14.85 17.51 7.05
N ASP A 109 -15.58 18.34 6.31
CA ASP A 109 -16.05 18.01 4.96
C ASP A 109 -14.87 17.83 3.98
N HIS A 110 -13.90 18.74 4.00
CA HIS A 110 -12.68 18.64 3.19
C HIS A 110 -11.85 17.38 3.54
N LEU A 111 -11.79 17.03 4.84
CA LEU A 111 -11.10 15.82 5.27
C LEU A 111 -11.81 14.56 4.78
N GLN A 112 -13.15 14.55 4.76
CA GLN A 112 -13.92 13.43 4.23
C GLN A 112 -13.70 13.23 2.73
N GLU A 113 -13.66 14.32 1.96
CA GLU A 113 -13.36 14.27 0.52
C GLU A 113 -11.95 13.69 0.26
N ALA A 114 -10.94 14.18 0.96
CA ALA A 114 -9.57 13.68 0.84
C ALA A 114 -9.46 12.19 1.20
N ILE A 115 -10.19 11.72 2.24
CA ILE A 115 -10.24 10.30 2.60
C ILE A 115 -10.90 9.49 1.49
N GLN A 116 -12.01 9.97 0.90
CA GLN A 116 -12.70 9.26 -0.18
C GLN A 116 -11.84 9.15 -1.44
N GLU A 117 -11.11 10.19 -1.81
CA GLU A 117 -10.13 10.15 -2.92
C GLU A 117 -9.05 9.11 -2.68
N ASN A 118 -8.45 9.11 -1.49
CA ASN A 118 -7.44 8.12 -1.12
C ASN A 118 -7.98 6.67 -1.15
N VAL A 119 -9.20 6.46 -0.70
CA VAL A 119 -9.86 5.13 -0.75
C VAL A 119 -10.08 4.70 -2.20
N ARG A 120 -10.57 5.59 -3.07
CA ARG A 120 -10.75 5.31 -4.50
C ARG A 120 -9.44 4.98 -5.20
N ALA A 121 -8.39 5.76 -4.95
CA ALA A 121 -7.06 5.53 -5.52
C ALA A 121 -6.50 4.16 -5.08
N ARG A 122 -6.65 3.78 -3.80
CA ARG A 122 -6.26 2.46 -3.31
C ARG A 122 -7.06 1.32 -3.94
N GLN A 123 -8.36 1.50 -4.13
CA GLN A 123 -9.21 0.50 -4.80
C GLN A 123 -8.80 0.31 -6.26
N GLN A 124 -8.50 1.38 -6.97
CA GLN A 124 -8.02 1.32 -8.34
C GLN A 124 -6.66 0.59 -8.43
N ALA A 125 -5.71 0.95 -7.58
CA ALA A 125 -4.40 0.27 -7.52
C ALA A 125 -4.55 -1.23 -7.19
N ALA A 126 -5.49 -1.60 -6.32
CA ALA A 126 -5.78 -3.00 -6.00
C ALA A 126 -6.38 -3.75 -7.20
N GLN A 127 -7.22 -3.11 -8.00
CA GLN A 127 -7.75 -3.70 -9.24
C GLN A 127 -6.64 -3.93 -10.27
N GLU A 128 -5.81 -2.93 -10.53
CA GLU A 128 -4.66 -3.04 -11.44
C GLU A 128 -3.69 -4.15 -11.01
N ALA A 129 -3.38 -4.23 -9.71
CA ALA A 129 -2.57 -5.31 -9.16
C ALA A 129 -3.22 -6.70 -9.39
N SER A 130 -4.54 -6.81 -9.24
CA SER A 130 -5.27 -8.05 -9.45
C SER A 130 -5.23 -8.49 -10.92
N GLU A 131 -5.28 -7.58 -11.87
CA GLU A 131 -5.13 -7.86 -13.31
C GLU A 131 -3.71 -8.37 -13.62
N LEU A 132 -2.68 -7.68 -13.11
CA LEU A 132 -1.29 -8.12 -13.28
C LEU A 132 -1.05 -9.53 -12.74
N ILE A 133 -1.65 -9.86 -11.59
CA ILE A 133 -1.57 -11.20 -10.99
C ILE A 133 -2.25 -12.23 -11.89
N ARG A 134 -3.45 -11.94 -12.41
CA ARG A 134 -4.15 -12.86 -13.34
C ARG A 134 -3.32 -13.17 -14.57
N ASP A 135 -2.75 -12.14 -15.18
CA ASP A 135 -1.90 -12.30 -16.37
C ASP A 135 -0.63 -13.10 -16.06
N ALA A 136 -0.02 -12.86 -14.90
CA ALA A 136 1.13 -13.63 -14.46
C ALA A 136 0.77 -15.12 -14.25
N ILE A 137 -0.39 -15.43 -13.66
CA ILE A 137 -0.89 -16.79 -13.47
C ILE A 137 -1.11 -17.47 -14.83
N VAL A 138 -1.73 -16.78 -15.80
CA VAL A 138 -1.96 -17.36 -17.15
C VAL A 138 -0.64 -17.70 -17.83
N ARG A 139 0.33 -16.75 -17.81
CA ARG A 139 1.67 -16.97 -18.37
C ARG A 139 2.39 -18.15 -17.69
N HIS A 140 2.35 -18.20 -16.36
CA HIS A 140 2.99 -19.28 -15.61
C HIS A 140 2.39 -20.64 -15.90
N ARG A 141 1.05 -20.75 -15.97
CA ARG A 141 0.36 -22.00 -16.33
C ARG A 141 0.72 -22.49 -17.74
N ARG A 142 0.83 -21.57 -18.70
CA ARG A 142 1.27 -21.88 -20.07
C ARG A 142 2.69 -22.43 -20.06
N GLN A 143 3.61 -21.74 -19.42
CA GLN A 143 5.01 -22.16 -19.33
C GLN A 143 5.17 -23.53 -18.67
N ARG A 144 4.41 -23.80 -17.61
CA ARG A 144 4.41 -25.11 -16.97
C ARG A 144 3.95 -26.23 -17.90
N ARG A 145 2.85 -26.01 -18.64
CA ARG A 145 2.36 -27.00 -19.63
C ARG A 145 3.40 -27.30 -20.70
N GLU A 146 4.11 -26.27 -21.17
CA GLU A 146 5.19 -26.41 -22.16
C GLU A 146 6.36 -27.25 -21.58
N GLN A 147 6.75 -27.00 -20.32
CA GLN A 147 7.78 -27.78 -19.63
C GLN A 147 7.37 -29.24 -19.40
N ASP A 148 6.13 -29.47 -18.99
CA ASP A 148 5.59 -30.85 -18.78
C ASP A 148 5.56 -31.59 -20.11
N ALA A 149 5.19 -30.98 -21.23
CA ALA A 149 5.23 -31.61 -22.54
C ALA A 149 6.65 -31.98 -22.98
N VAL A 150 7.63 -31.10 -22.75
CA VAL A 150 9.05 -31.35 -23.02
C VAL A 150 9.54 -32.55 -22.22
N LYS A 151 9.17 -32.63 -20.94
CA LYS A 151 9.54 -33.78 -20.08
C LYS A 151 8.97 -35.09 -20.62
N VAL A 152 7.69 -35.13 -20.96
CA VAL A 152 7.05 -36.34 -21.53
C VAL A 152 7.74 -36.79 -22.83
N LEU A 153 8.08 -35.85 -23.72
CA LEU A 153 8.80 -36.14 -24.96
C LEU A 153 10.21 -36.67 -24.70
N ARG A 154 10.89 -36.15 -23.68
CA ARG A 154 12.21 -36.65 -23.28
C ARG A 154 12.13 -38.07 -22.74
N ASP A 155 11.22 -38.32 -21.79
CA ASP A 155 11.03 -39.65 -21.19
C ASP A 155 10.64 -40.68 -22.27
N TYR A 156 9.77 -40.29 -23.22
CA TYR A 156 9.41 -41.12 -24.37
C TYR A 156 10.62 -41.44 -25.25
N ARG A 157 11.45 -40.47 -25.56
CA ARG A 157 12.66 -40.67 -26.36
C ARG A 157 13.67 -41.59 -25.66
N GLU A 158 13.91 -41.38 -24.38
CA GLU A 158 14.80 -42.21 -23.57
C GLU A 158 14.32 -43.67 -23.54
N GLN A 159 13.03 -43.88 -23.32
CA GLN A 159 12.43 -45.24 -23.34
C GLN A 159 12.60 -45.92 -24.69
N ARG A 160 12.38 -45.20 -25.80
CA ARG A 160 12.52 -45.75 -27.15
C ARG A 160 13.98 -46.07 -27.50
N THR A 161 14.91 -45.23 -27.09
CA THR A 161 16.33 -45.48 -27.29
C THR A 161 16.77 -46.74 -26.52
N SER A 162 16.39 -46.86 -25.25
CA SER A 162 16.71 -48.03 -24.43
C SER A 162 16.13 -49.33 -25.01
N MET A 163 14.88 -49.28 -25.55
CA MET A 163 14.28 -50.45 -26.25
C MET A 163 15.07 -50.83 -27.51
N ALA A 164 15.48 -49.83 -28.32
CA ALA A 164 16.24 -50.09 -29.53
C ALA A 164 17.62 -50.70 -29.22
N GLU A 165 18.31 -50.19 -28.20
CA GLU A 165 19.58 -50.73 -27.73
C GLU A 165 19.45 -52.20 -27.25
N SER A 166 18.40 -52.49 -26.47
CA SER A 166 18.14 -53.87 -26.01
C SER A 166 17.88 -54.85 -27.17
N GLU A 167 17.13 -54.45 -28.21
CA GLU A 167 16.90 -55.26 -29.37
C GLU A 167 18.16 -55.43 -30.23
N LEU A 168 18.96 -54.39 -30.37
CA LEU A 168 20.26 -54.45 -31.06
C LEU A 168 21.21 -55.42 -30.34
N GLU A 169 21.29 -55.39 -29.02
CA GLU A 169 22.15 -56.29 -28.24
C GLU A 169 21.75 -57.76 -28.45
N LYS A 170 20.45 -58.08 -28.44
CA LYS A 170 19.94 -59.41 -28.76
C LYS A 170 20.31 -59.86 -30.17
N ALA A 171 20.18 -58.96 -31.16
CA ALA A 171 20.56 -59.28 -32.53
C ALA A 171 22.07 -59.53 -32.67
N LEU A 172 22.91 -58.73 -32.04
CA LEU A 172 24.37 -58.92 -32.01
C LEU A 172 24.77 -60.23 -31.32
N GLN A 173 24.07 -60.61 -30.27
CA GLN A 173 24.33 -61.90 -29.58
C GLN A 173 23.95 -63.05 -30.45
N GLN A 174 22.84 -62.99 -31.21
CA GLN A 174 22.46 -64.07 -32.17
C GLN A 174 23.47 -64.24 -33.30
N LEU A 175 24.01 -63.13 -33.83
CA LEU A 175 25.07 -63.11 -34.82
C LEU A 175 26.36 -63.76 -34.30
N ARG A 176 26.77 -63.42 -33.06
CA ARG A 176 27.96 -63.97 -32.40
C ARG A 176 27.83 -65.52 -32.21
N ASN A 177 26.60 -66.04 -32.04
CA ASN A 177 26.32 -67.47 -31.87
C ASN A 177 26.16 -68.23 -33.23
N GLY A 178 26.53 -67.54 -34.34
CA GLY A 178 26.52 -68.23 -35.67
C GLY A 178 25.18 -68.19 -36.40
N GLY A 179 24.26 -67.28 -35.99
CA GLY A 179 22.98 -67.12 -36.67
C GLY A 179 23.13 -66.46 -38.06
N ASP A 180 22.26 -66.88 -38.97
CA ASP A 180 22.22 -66.31 -40.32
C ASP A 180 21.94 -64.81 -40.28
N ALA A 181 22.84 -63.98 -40.88
CA ALA A 181 22.82 -62.54 -40.75
C ALA A 181 21.55 -61.88 -41.34
N GLU A 182 21.05 -62.44 -42.46
CA GLU A 182 19.83 -61.90 -43.08
C GLU A 182 18.59 -62.22 -42.21
N GLN A 183 18.47 -63.38 -41.66
CA GLN A 183 17.37 -63.75 -40.77
C GLN A 183 17.39 -62.93 -39.46
N VAL A 184 18.56 -62.65 -38.85
CA VAL A 184 18.74 -61.93 -37.64
C VAL A 184 18.38 -60.45 -37.90
N LEU A 185 18.80 -59.83 -38.97
CA LEU A 185 18.47 -58.46 -39.35
C LEU A 185 16.97 -58.30 -39.64
N ARG A 186 16.33 -59.18 -40.32
CA ARG A 186 14.88 -59.16 -40.56
C ARG A 186 14.09 -59.27 -39.24
N LYS A 187 14.50 -60.13 -38.32
CA LYS A 187 13.89 -60.24 -36.99
C LYS A 187 14.07 -58.95 -36.17
N PHE A 188 15.26 -58.36 -36.19
CA PHE A 188 15.55 -57.11 -35.53
C PHE A 188 14.67 -55.97 -36.07
N GLN A 189 14.58 -55.82 -37.37
CA GLN A 189 13.72 -54.85 -38.00
C GLN A 189 12.24 -55.01 -37.60
N HIS A 190 11.74 -56.26 -37.67
CA HIS A 190 10.35 -56.54 -37.30
C HIS A 190 10.07 -56.26 -35.82
N SER A 191 11.00 -56.63 -34.93
CA SER A 191 10.89 -56.37 -33.51
C SER A 191 10.88 -54.87 -33.21
N LEU A 192 11.75 -54.06 -33.85
CA LEU A 192 11.76 -52.64 -33.70
C LEU A 192 10.45 -52.00 -34.15
N VAL A 193 9.95 -52.33 -35.33
CA VAL A 193 8.70 -51.77 -35.88
C VAL A 193 7.51 -52.12 -34.98
N ASN A 194 7.36 -53.36 -34.54
CA ASN A 194 6.25 -53.76 -33.68
C ASN A 194 6.27 -53.18 -32.26
N LYS A 195 7.45 -52.78 -31.78
CA LYS A 195 7.59 -52.11 -30.46
C LYS A 195 7.53 -50.59 -30.55
N TRP A 196 7.63 -50.06 -31.76
CA TRP A 196 7.53 -48.63 -32.02
C TRP A 196 6.09 -48.18 -32.32
N LEU A 197 5.23 -49.05 -32.72
CA LEU A 197 3.78 -48.88 -32.87
C LEU A 197 3.05 -49.11 -31.55
#